data_4181fc261fa27b6fee947699377ade8b
#
_entry.id   4181fc261fa27b6fee947699377ade8b
#
_cell.length_a   1.000
_cell.length_b   1.000
_cell.length_c   1.000
_cell.angle_alpha   90.00
_cell.angle_beta   90.00
_cell.angle_gamma   90.00
#
_symmetry.space_group_name_H-M   'P 1'
#
loop_
_entity.id
_entity.type
_entity.pdbx_description
1 polymer ?
#
loop_
_entity_poly.entity_id
_entity_poly.type
_entity_poly.pdbx_seq_one_letter_code
_entity_poly.pdbx_strand_id
1 'polypeptide(L)'
;MAINNNAIKISQKHLLGIQDLSISDVKLILDEAKKFISLNKSKNKKLDILRGKTQINLFFEPSTRTQSSFELAGKRLGADVMSMNITCLLYTSDAA
;
A
#
# COMPACT_ATOMS: atom_id res chain seq x y z
N MET A 1 16.03 10.01 -2.75
CA MET A 1 16.33 8.99 -3.77
C MET A 1 15.30 9.08 -4.88
N ALA A 2 15.77 9.28 -6.08
CA ALA A 2 14.88 9.34 -7.24
C ALA A 2 14.54 7.91 -7.68
N ILE A 3 13.28 7.55 -7.63
CA ILE A 3 12.82 6.29 -8.21
C ILE A 3 12.36 6.58 -9.62
N ASN A 4 12.96 5.93 -10.58
CA ASN A 4 12.56 6.06 -11.96
C ASN A 4 11.29 5.25 -12.20
N ASN A 5 10.15 5.91 -12.19
CA ASN A 5 8.86 5.26 -12.38
C ASN A 5 8.69 4.62 -13.76
N ASN A 6 9.54 4.99 -14.73
CA ASN A 6 9.48 4.40 -16.06
C ASN A 6 10.13 3.03 -16.13
N ALA A 7 10.98 2.68 -15.16
CA ALA A 7 11.70 1.41 -15.15
C ALA A 7 10.95 0.29 -14.43
N ILE A 8 9.93 0.63 -13.62
CA ILE A 8 9.27 -0.32 -12.74
C ILE A 8 7.78 -0.23 -12.96
N LYS A 9 7.25 -1.14 -13.78
CA LYS A 9 5.81 -1.24 -14.02
C LYS A 9 5.40 -2.69 -14.07
N ILE A 10 4.39 -3.02 -13.29
CA ILE A 10 3.71 -4.31 -13.44
C ILE A 10 2.75 -4.22 -14.62
N SER A 11 2.36 -5.38 -15.16
CA SER A 11 1.51 -5.45 -16.34
C SER A 11 0.07 -5.01 -16.08
N GLN A 12 -0.37 -5.01 -14.83
CA GLN A 12 -1.74 -4.68 -14.45
C GLN A 12 -1.82 -3.28 -13.84
N LYS A 13 -2.86 -2.54 -14.21
CA LYS A 13 -3.13 -1.23 -13.64
C LYS A 13 -3.63 -1.34 -12.19
N HIS A 14 -4.42 -2.37 -11.91
CA HIS A 14 -4.99 -2.64 -10.61
C HIS A 14 -4.59 -4.04 -10.15
N LEU A 15 -4.26 -4.17 -8.88
CA LEU A 15 -3.90 -5.46 -8.30
C LEU A 15 -5.14 -6.06 -7.64
N LEU A 16 -5.87 -6.89 -8.39
CA LEU A 16 -7.13 -7.48 -7.94
C LEU A 16 -6.99 -8.91 -7.47
N GLY A 17 -5.85 -9.53 -7.73
CA GLY A 17 -5.56 -10.88 -7.32
C GLY A 17 -4.27 -11.34 -7.96
N ILE A 18 -3.76 -12.48 -7.50
CA ILE A 18 -2.47 -12.98 -7.98
C ILE A 18 -2.58 -13.67 -9.34
N GLN A 19 -3.76 -14.15 -9.70
CA GLN A 19 -3.94 -14.91 -10.94
C GLN A 19 -3.72 -14.08 -12.20
N ASP A 20 -3.86 -12.76 -12.11
CA ASP A 20 -3.65 -11.87 -13.25
C ASP A 20 -2.20 -11.37 -13.34
N LEU A 21 -1.35 -11.75 -12.40
CA LEU A 21 0.05 -11.36 -12.40
C LEU A 21 0.91 -12.38 -13.12
N SER A 22 1.84 -11.89 -13.94
CA SER A 22 2.86 -12.76 -14.51
C SER A 22 3.93 -13.08 -13.47
N ILE A 23 4.76 -14.09 -13.76
CA ILE A 23 5.91 -14.39 -12.90
C ILE A 23 6.85 -13.19 -12.81
N SER A 24 7.01 -12.47 -13.91
CA SER A 24 7.81 -11.24 -13.94
C SER A 24 7.25 -10.17 -13.00
N ASP A 25 5.93 -10.01 -12.96
CA ASP A 25 5.28 -9.06 -12.07
C ASP A 25 5.53 -9.40 -10.61
N VAL A 26 5.35 -10.66 -10.24
CA VAL A 26 5.58 -11.13 -8.87
C VAL A 26 7.03 -10.91 -8.46
N LYS A 27 7.96 -11.26 -9.34
CA LYS A 27 9.38 -11.06 -9.07
C LYS A 27 9.71 -9.59 -8.87
N LEU A 28 9.15 -8.72 -9.70
CA LEU A 28 9.35 -7.28 -9.59
C LEU A 28 8.87 -6.74 -8.25
N ILE A 29 7.69 -7.15 -7.81
CA ILE A 29 7.13 -6.73 -6.52
C ILE A 29 8.04 -7.19 -5.38
N LEU A 30 8.49 -8.44 -5.40
CA LEU A 30 9.36 -8.97 -4.36
C LEU A 30 10.72 -8.27 -4.33
N ASP A 31 11.28 -7.96 -5.49
CA ASP A 31 12.56 -7.24 -5.58
C ASP A 31 12.44 -5.82 -5.03
N GLU A 32 11.34 -5.14 -5.33
CA GLU A 32 11.06 -3.83 -4.77
C GLU A 32 10.86 -3.89 -3.25
N ALA A 33 10.18 -4.91 -2.76
CA ALA A 33 9.99 -5.08 -1.32
C ALA A 33 11.32 -5.20 -0.57
N LYS A 34 12.31 -5.88 -1.17
CA LYS A 34 13.66 -6.00 -0.59
C LYS A 34 14.35 -4.65 -0.45
N LYS A 35 14.16 -3.76 -1.41
CA LYS A 35 14.72 -2.40 -1.33
C LYS A 35 14.15 -1.63 -0.14
N PHE A 36 12.87 -1.81 0.15
CA PHE A 36 12.22 -1.15 1.29
C PHE A 36 12.67 -1.70 2.64
N ILE A 37 13.15 -2.94 2.70
CA ILE A 37 13.76 -3.48 3.93
C ILE A 37 14.97 -2.62 4.33
N SER A 38 15.83 -2.28 3.38
CA SER A 38 16.97 -1.41 3.65
C SER A 38 16.53 -0.01 4.06
N LEU A 39 15.51 0.53 3.42
CA LEU A 39 14.96 1.85 3.78
C LEU A 39 14.44 1.86 5.21
N ASN A 40 13.77 0.79 5.64
CA ASN A 40 13.22 0.67 7.00
C ASN A 40 14.31 0.65 8.07
N LYS A 41 15.54 0.28 7.71
CA LYS A 41 16.70 0.29 8.61
C LYS A 41 17.43 1.62 8.63
N SER A 42 17.11 2.52 7.72
CA SER A 42 17.76 3.83 7.64
C SER A 42 17.16 4.82 8.63
N LYS A 43 17.84 5.93 8.87
CA LYS A 43 17.33 7.00 9.73
C LYS A 43 16.15 7.73 9.09
N ASN A 44 16.19 7.94 7.79
CA ASN A 44 15.11 8.58 7.06
C ASN A 44 14.25 7.53 6.39
N LYS A 45 13.10 7.26 7.00
CA LYS A 45 12.19 6.22 6.53
C LYS A 45 11.09 6.75 5.63
N LYS A 46 11.02 8.07 5.44
CA LYS A 46 9.96 8.68 4.61
C LYS A 46 10.46 9.02 3.23
N LEU A 47 9.63 8.75 2.23
CA LEU A 47 9.84 9.11 0.84
C LEU A 47 8.69 10.02 0.39
N ASP A 48 8.88 10.69 -0.74
CA ASP A 48 7.90 11.62 -1.31
C ASP A 48 7.18 11.05 -2.54
N ILE A 49 7.28 9.76 -2.78
CA ILE A 49 6.76 9.11 -3.99
C ILE A 49 5.26 9.36 -4.16
N LEU A 50 4.51 9.30 -3.06
CA LEU A 50 3.06 9.49 -3.07
C LEU A 50 2.63 10.84 -2.51
N ARG A 51 3.52 11.81 -2.50
CA ARG A 51 3.20 13.15 -2.04
C ARG A 51 2.04 13.73 -2.84
N GLY A 52 1.06 14.29 -2.15
CA GLY A 52 -0.13 14.82 -2.79
C GLY A 52 -1.17 13.76 -3.17
N LYS A 53 -0.92 12.50 -2.87
CA LYS A 53 -1.88 11.41 -3.09
C LYS A 53 -2.57 11.04 -1.79
N THR A 54 -3.82 10.62 -1.89
CA THR A 54 -4.59 10.10 -0.76
C THR A 54 -4.75 8.60 -0.93
N GLN A 55 -4.34 7.86 0.09
CA GLN A 55 -4.54 6.42 0.15
C GLN A 55 -5.72 6.13 1.05
N ILE A 56 -6.71 5.42 0.53
CA ILE A 56 -7.87 4.99 1.31
C ILE A 56 -7.82 3.48 1.47
N ASN A 57 -7.78 3.03 2.71
CA ASN A 57 -7.79 1.60 3.05
C ASN A 57 -9.19 1.23 3.52
N LEU A 58 -9.83 0.33 2.80
CA LEU A 58 -11.16 -0.19 3.15
C LEU A 58 -11.00 -1.66 3.57
N PHE A 59 -11.34 -1.96 4.82
CA PHE A 59 -11.21 -3.31 5.36
C PHE A 59 -12.58 -3.86 5.73
N PHE A 60 -12.88 -5.05 5.23
CA PHE A 60 -14.14 -5.75 5.50
C PHE A 60 -14.06 -6.67 6.71
N GLU A 61 -12.85 -7.02 7.11
CA GLU A 61 -12.59 -7.87 8.27
C GLU A 61 -11.63 -7.19 9.23
N PRO A 62 -11.78 -7.39 10.54
CA PRO A 62 -10.84 -6.84 11.51
C PRO A 62 -9.50 -7.56 11.40
N SER A 63 -8.51 -6.88 10.85
CA SER A 63 -7.15 -7.40 10.72
C SER A 63 -6.17 -6.28 11.06
N THR A 64 -5.83 -6.17 12.33
CA THR A 64 -4.98 -5.08 12.82
C THR A 64 -3.62 -5.05 12.14
N ARG A 65 -3.00 -6.22 11.94
CA ARG A 65 -1.70 -6.28 11.28
C ARG A 65 -1.74 -5.77 9.86
N THR A 66 -2.71 -6.25 9.08
CA THR A 66 -2.85 -5.84 7.68
C THR A 66 -3.16 -4.36 7.59
N GLN A 67 -4.10 -3.87 8.39
CA GLN A 67 -4.45 -2.45 8.42
C GLN A 67 -3.25 -1.59 8.76
N SER A 68 -2.51 -1.95 9.81
CA SER A 68 -1.33 -1.20 10.24
C SER A 68 -0.24 -1.20 9.20
N SER A 69 -0.02 -2.32 8.52
CA SER A 69 1.01 -2.42 7.48
C SER A 69 0.72 -1.51 6.30
N PHE A 70 -0.51 -1.51 5.80
CA PHE A 70 -0.89 -0.65 4.68
C PHE A 70 -0.89 0.83 5.08
N GLU A 71 -1.35 1.15 6.27
CA GLU A 71 -1.34 2.52 6.75
C GLU A 71 0.08 3.06 6.88
N LEU A 72 0.96 2.28 7.49
CA LEU A 72 2.36 2.68 7.67
C LEU A 72 3.09 2.81 6.32
N ALA A 73 2.84 1.88 5.40
CA ALA A 73 3.44 1.92 4.08
C ALA A 73 3.05 3.20 3.33
N GLY A 74 1.77 3.56 3.33
CA GLY A 74 1.31 4.78 2.69
C GLY A 74 1.94 6.03 3.28
N LYS A 75 2.00 6.11 4.61
CA LYS A 75 2.61 7.25 5.30
C LYS A 75 4.10 7.38 5.01
N ARG A 76 4.82 6.26 4.96
CA ARG A 76 6.25 6.26 4.63
C ARG A 76 6.52 6.65 3.19
N LEU A 77 5.58 6.42 2.29
CA LEU A 77 5.68 6.85 0.90
C LEU A 77 5.23 8.30 0.67
N GLY A 78 4.78 8.98 1.72
CA GLY A 78 4.40 10.37 1.66
C GLY A 78 2.93 10.64 1.39
N ALA A 79 2.09 9.61 1.34
CA ALA A 79 0.66 9.76 1.11
C ALA A 79 -0.08 10.22 2.37
N ASP A 80 -1.20 10.88 2.16
CA ASP A 80 -2.20 11.04 3.21
C ASP A 80 -3.01 9.76 3.28
N VAL A 81 -3.17 9.18 4.47
CA VAL A 81 -3.77 7.86 4.62
C VAL A 81 -5.03 7.94 5.47
N MET A 82 -6.09 7.35 4.95
CA MET A 82 -7.36 7.15 5.68
C MET A 82 -7.66 5.66 5.69
N SER A 83 -7.96 5.13 6.88
CA SER A 83 -8.34 3.72 7.03
C SER A 83 -9.75 3.64 7.59
N MET A 84 -10.59 2.81 6.98
CA MET A 84 -11.98 2.62 7.37
C MET A 84 -12.29 1.15 7.51
N ASN A 85 -13.08 0.81 8.53
CA ASN A 85 -13.62 -0.52 8.70
C ASN A 85 -15.05 -0.52 8.21
N ILE A 86 -15.31 -1.24 7.13
CA ILE A 86 -16.63 -1.28 6.49
C ILE A 86 -17.68 -1.88 7.43
N THR A 87 -17.32 -2.84 8.26
CA THR A 87 -18.25 -3.43 9.23
C THR A 87 -18.79 -2.37 10.18
N CYS A 88 -17.92 -1.48 10.68
CA CYS A 88 -18.35 -0.38 11.55
C CYS A 88 -19.28 0.58 10.82
N LEU A 89 -19.00 0.89 9.55
CA LEU A 89 -19.84 1.77 8.76
C LEU A 89 -21.23 1.18 8.53
N LEU A 90 -21.32 -0.12 8.25
CA LEU A 90 -22.59 -0.81 8.07
C LEU A 90 -23.44 -0.79 9.34
N TYR A 91 -22.84 -1.06 10.49
CA TYR A 91 -23.56 -1.00 11.77
C TYR A 91 -24.02 0.42 12.09
N THR A 92 -23.23 1.41 11.80
CA THR A 92 -23.60 2.79 12.00
C THR A 92 -24.78 3.17 11.12
N SER A 93 -24.80 2.72 9.88
CA SER A 93 -25.90 2.97 8.96
C SER A 93 -27.19 2.29 9.41
N ASP A 94 -27.09 1.06 9.92
CA ASP A 94 -28.26 0.31 10.40
C ASP A 94 -28.83 0.92 11.68
N ALA A 95 -28.00 1.53 12.49
CA ALA A 95 -28.45 2.18 13.74
C ALA A 95 -29.15 3.50 13.47
N ALA A 96 -28.99 4.02 12.31
CA ALA A 96 -29.67 5.25 11.92
C ALA A 96 -31.04 4.92 11.34
#